data_1c017d1184e7d6696d3a8f43f6eb3c60
#
_entry.id   1c017d1184e7d6696d3a8f43f6eb3c60
#
_cell.length_a   1.000
_cell.length_b   1.000
_cell.length_c   1.000
_cell.angle_alpha   90.00
_cell.angle_beta   90.00
_cell.angle_gamma   90.00
#
_symmetry.space_group_name_H-M   'P 1'
#
loop_
_entity.id
_entity.type
_entity.pdbx_description
1 polymer ?
#
loop_
_entity_poly.entity_id
_entity_poly.type
_entity_poly.pdbx_seq_one_letter_code
_entity_poly.pdbx_strand_id
1 'polypeptide(L)'
;MSIRPVKKLMTAKPTLEGAGVHLRRAFGFGQTSDYDPFLLLDDFRNDVPEDYLAGFPWHPHRGIETITYVLAGTVSHGDSLGNRGDLDAGDVQWMTAGRGILHQEMPKGDARGRMHGFQLWANLPASLKMTAPRYQDILSRDIPEIVDDDGTAVRVICGTFWGKTGPVEGVAADPRYLDVSVPPRRRKRLPVERSRHAFAYVFAGSGAFRDASSPRDVETELVGSDGIVPPELPLTTGDTAAVTRLASPGAATFGDARNRSLVVFDGGDEIVVQAGEEGIRFLLVSGRPLEEPVAWYGPIVMNTRAELQQAIAELRNGTFIRG
;
A
#
# COMPACT_ATOMS: atom_id res chain seq x y z
N MET A 1 -8.84 -25.59 7.27
CA MET A 1 -8.48 -24.20 6.90
C MET A 1 -9.71 -23.54 6.32
N SER A 2 -9.99 -22.30 6.72
CA SER A 2 -11.14 -21.54 6.25
C SER A 2 -10.70 -20.53 5.19
N ILE A 3 -11.52 -20.39 4.14
CA ILE A 3 -11.29 -19.43 3.07
C ILE A 3 -11.85 -18.07 3.51
N ARG A 4 -11.06 -17.02 3.42
CA ARG A 4 -11.41 -15.65 3.78
C ARG A 4 -12.51 -15.11 2.87
N PRO A 5 -13.58 -14.54 3.41
CA PRO A 5 -14.54 -13.79 2.60
C PRO A 5 -13.95 -12.43 2.20
N VAL A 6 -14.38 -11.95 1.04
CA VAL A 6 -14.18 -10.56 0.66
C VAL A 6 -15.08 -9.70 1.54
N LYS A 7 -14.51 -8.68 2.18
CA LYS A 7 -15.21 -7.69 2.99
C LYS A 7 -15.58 -6.45 2.16
N LYS A 8 -14.61 -5.97 1.36
CA LYS A 8 -14.78 -4.78 0.51
C LYS A 8 -14.14 -5.00 -0.86
N LEU A 9 -14.77 -4.44 -1.89
CA LEU A 9 -14.22 -4.31 -3.23
C LEU A 9 -14.35 -2.85 -3.66
N MET A 10 -13.22 -2.19 -3.91
CA MET A 10 -13.16 -0.77 -4.22
C MET A 10 -12.27 -0.53 -5.42
N THR A 11 -12.46 0.61 -6.08
CA THR A 11 -11.55 1.08 -7.14
C THR A 11 -10.71 2.25 -6.62
N ALA A 12 -9.40 2.22 -6.86
CA ALA A 12 -8.50 3.29 -6.46
C ALA A 12 -8.88 4.63 -7.11
N LYS A 13 -8.93 5.70 -6.30
CA LYS A 13 -9.42 7.03 -6.69
C LYS A 13 -8.31 7.88 -7.28
N PRO A 14 -8.57 8.65 -8.35
CA PRO A 14 -7.63 9.67 -8.81
C PRO A 14 -7.30 10.64 -7.68
N THR A 15 -6.01 10.96 -7.54
CA THR A 15 -5.52 11.83 -6.46
C THR A 15 -4.32 12.61 -6.97
N LEU A 16 -4.14 13.83 -6.47
CA LEU A 16 -2.95 14.65 -6.68
C LEU A 16 -2.14 14.71 -5.39
N GLU A 17 -0.84 14.44 -5.49
CA GLU A 17 0.09 14.49 -4.37
C GLU A 17 1.42 15.15 -4.74
N GLY A 18 2.27 15.37 -3.76
CA GLY A 18 3.57 15.99 -3.98
C GLY A 18 3.45 17.37 -4.64
N ALA A 19 4.25 17.63 -5.67
CA ALA A 19 4.22 18.88 -6.44
C ALA A 19 3.25 18.83 -7.65
N GLY A 20 2.22 18.00 -7.58
CA GLY A 20 1.22 17.81 -8.64
C GLY A 20 1.32 16.45 -9.36
N VAL A 21 1.82 15.44 -8.67
CA VAL A 21 1.87 14.06 -9.20
C VAL A 21 0.47 13.46 -9.25
N HIS A 22 0.06 13.02 -10.42
CA HIS A 22 -1.20 12.31 -10.64
C HIS A 22 -1.01 10.83 -10.31
N LEU A 23 -1.74 10.36 -9.33
CA LEU A 23 -1.72 8.96 -8.88
C LEU A 23 -3.12 8.46 -8.57
N ARG A 24 -3.24 7.21 -8.12
CA ARG A 24 -4.50 6.63 -7.65
C ARG A 24 -4.34 6.11 -6.24
N ARG A 25 -5.13 6.62 -5.32
CA ARG A 25 -5.17 6.19 -3.93
C ARG A 25 -6.15 5.05 -3.75
N ALA A 26 -5.64 3.89 -3.31
CA ALA A 26 -6.46 2.73 -3.00
C ALA A 26 -7.15 2.89 -1.64
N PHE A 27 -6.42 3.34 -0.63
CA PHE A 27 -6.94 3.72 0.68
C PHE A 27 -5.98 4.72 1.35
N GLY A 28 -6.48 5.42 2.37
CA GLY A 28 -5.70 6.43 3.10
C GLY A 28 -6.48 7.03 4.25
N PHE A 29 -6.39 8.34 4.41
CA PHE A 29 -6.94 9.11 5.52
C PHE A 29 -8.37 8.69 5.93
N GLY A 30 -8.59 8.48 7.24
CA GLY A 30 -9.92 8.21 7.81
C GLY A 30 -10.39 6.75 7.80
N GLN A 31 -9.60 5.82 7.26
CA GLN A 31 -9.98 4.41 7.13
C GLN A 31 -9.01 3.45 7.83
N THR A 32 -8.36 3.87 8.89
CA THR A 32 -7.25 3.14 9.51
C THR A 32 -7.62 1.78 10.09
N SER A 33 -8.84 1.60 10.63
CA SER A 33 -9.25 0.35 11.29
C SER A 33 -9.33 -0.87 10.36
N ASP A 34 -9.65 -0.66 9.09
CA ASP A 34 -9.81 -1.77 8.13
C ASP A 34 -8.47 -2.26 7.56
N TYR A 35 -7.46 -1.42 7.64
CA TYR A 35 -6.14 -1.65 7.02
C TYR A 35 -5.00 -1.77 8.04
N ASP A 36 -5.28 -1.55 9.34
CA ASP A 36 -4.26 -1.67 10.40
C ASP A 36 -3.43 -2.94 10.22
N PRO A 37 -2.09 -2.85 10.13
CA PRO A 37 -1.24 -1.72 10.46
C PRO A 37 -0.92 -0.77 9.28
N PHE A 38 -1.59 -0.91 8.15
CA PHE A 38 -1.31 -0.07 6.98
C PHE A 38 -2.18 1.19 6.99
N LEU A 39 -1.62 2.28 6.49
CA LEU A 39 -2.23 3.60 6.57
C LEU A 39 -2.66 4.14 5.20
N LEU A 40 -1.88 3.83 4.16
CA LEU A 40 -2.08 4.38 2.83
C LEU A 40 -1.50 3.45 1.78
N LEU A 41 -2.18 3.33 0.63
CA LEU A 41 -1.63 2.71 -0.58
C LEU A 41 -1.93 3.60 -1.79
N ASP A 42 -0.87 4.07 -2.42
CA ASP A 42 -0.90 4.83 -3.67
C ASP A 42 -0.31 4.02 -4.83
N ASP A 43 -1.01 4.04 -5.94
CA ASP A 43 -0.59 3.54 -7.23
C ASP A 43 -0.20 4.74 -8.10
N PHE A 44 1.11 5.01 -8.22
CA PHE A 44 1.64 6.12 -9.02
C PHE A 44 2.00 5.71 -10.45
N ARG A 45 1.44 4.61 -10.95
CA ARG A 45 1.65 4.20 -12.35
C ARG A 45 1.04 5.20 -13.31
N ASN A 46 1.92 5.80 -14.11
CA ASN A 46 1.58 6.81 -15.10
C ASN A 46 2.51 6.70 -16.32
N ASP A 47 1.97 6.93 -17.51
CA ASP A 47 2.69 6.89 -18.79
C ASP A 47 2.88 8.31 -19.38
N VAL A 48 2.41 9.34 -18.67
CA VAL A 48 2.46 10.74 -19.08
C VAL A 48 3.47 11.49 -18.21
N PRO A 49 4.67 11.81 -18.74
CA PRO A 49 5.74 12.43 -17.94
C PRO A 49 5.34 13.73 -17.23
N GLU A 50 4.52 14.56 -17.85
CA GLU A 50 4.03 15.82 -17.30
C GLU A 50 3.24 15.61 -16.00
N ASP A 51 2.61 14.45 -15.82
CA ASP A 51 1.79 14.13 -14.68
C ASP A 51 2.60 13.63 -13.46
N TYR A 52 3.90 13.32 -13.60
CA TYR A 52 4.69 12.79 -12.49
C TYR A 52 6.07 13.44 -12.29
N LEU A 53 6.65 14.11 -13.30
CA LEU A 53 8.02 14.65 -13.21
C LEU A 53 8.22 15.71 -12.12
N ALA A 54 7.14 16.35 -11.67
CA ALA A 54 7.21 17.32 -10.57
C ALA A 54 7.63 16.64 -9.24
N GLY A 55 7.36 15.36 -9.09
CA GLY A 55 7.82 14.52 -8.00
C GLY A 55 7.33 14.93 -6.62
N PHE A 56 8.05 14.45 -5.62
CA PHE A 56 7.81 14.73 -4.21
C PHE A 56 9.03 15.46 -3.65
N PRO A 57 9.07 16.83 -3.75
CA PRO A 57 10.14 17.63 -3.17
C PRO A 57 10.27 17.42 -1.66
N TRP A 58 11.32 17.96 -1.05
CA TRP A 58 11.63 17.80 0.37
C TRP A 58 10.40 17.92 1.27
N HIS A 59 10.04 16.81 1.92
CA HIS A 59 8.91 16.71 2.84
C HIS A 59 9.28 15.85 4.05
N PRO A 60 8.61 16.07 5.22
CA PRO A 60 8.87 15.32 6.44
C PRO A 60 8.09 14.02 6.49
N HIS A 61 8.60 13.05 7.29
CA HIS A 61 7.81 11.93 7.82
C HIS A 61 8.15 11.70 9.28
N ARG A 62 7.17 11.26 10.08
CA ARG A 62 7.37 10.79 11.47
C ARG A 62 6.35 9.73 11.83
N GLY A 63 6.81 8.71 12.57
CA GLY A 63 5.95 7.71 13.19
C GLY A 63 5.40 6.63 12.27
N ILE A 64 5.95 6.51 11.07
CA ILE A 64 5.56 5.54 10.04
C ILE A 64 6.77 4.89 9.38
N GLU A 65 6.49 3.86 8.61
CA GLU A 65 7.36 3.33 7.58
C GLU A 65 6.74 3.61 6.21
N THR A 66 7.56 3.97 5.22
CA THR A 66 7.16 4.15 3.83
C THR A 66 7.84 3.11 2.95
N ILE A 67 7.07 2.49 2.07
CA ILE A 67 7.55 1.41 1.21
C ILE A 67 7.28 1.80 -0.25
N THR A 68 8.35 2.05 -0.99
CA THR A 68 8.30 2.36 -2.42
C THR A 68 8.68 1.10 -3.20
N TYR A 69 7.81 0.62 -4.09
CA TYR A 69 8.08 -0.50 -5.01
C TYR A 69 7.97 -0.02 -6.44
N VAL A 70 9.08 0.00 -7.18
CA VAL A 70 9.15 0.46 -8.57
C VAL A 70 8.94 -0.70 -9.53
N LEU A 71 8.09 -0.54 -10.53
CA LEU A 71 7.85 -1.55 -11.59
C LEU A 71 8.43 -1.13 -12.95
N ALA A 72 8.50 0.17 -13.22
CA ALA A 72 9.09 0.75 -14.43
C ALA A 72 9.52 2.18 -14.15
N GLY A 73 10.56 2.65 -14.82
CA GLY A 73 11.21 3.93 -14.54
C GLY A 73 12.16 3.83 -13.36
N THR A 74 12.57 4.98 -12.84
CA THR A 74 13.52 5.14 -11.73
C THR A 74 13.01 6.19 -10.78
N VAL A 75 13.16 6.01 -9.47
CA VAL A 75 12.92 7.04 -8.46
C VAL A 75 14.23 7.39 -7.79
N SER A 76 14.70 8.62 -8.00
CA SER A 76 15.87 9.16 -7.28
C SER A 76 15.43 9.69 -5.92
N HIS A 77 16.04 9.22 -4.85
CA HIS A 77 15.73 9.67 -3.50
C HIS A 77 16.93 10.32 -2.80
N GLY A 78 16.64 11.18 -1.83
CA GLY A 78 17.64 11.76 -0.95
C GLY A 78 16.99 12.19 0.37
N ASP A 79 17.76 12.15 1.47
CA ASP A 79 17.25 12.45 2.80
C ASP A 79 18.12 13.42 3.61
N SER A 80 17.60 13.84 4.75
CA SER A 80 18.26 14.73 5.70
C SER A 80 19.42 14.10 6.47
N LEU A 81 19.64 12.79 6.34
CA LEU A 81 20.78 12.07 6.93
C LEU A 81 21.95 11.94 5.95
N GLY A 82 21.76 12.41 4.70
CA GLY A 82 22.78 12.36 3.66
C GLY A 82 22.73 11.12 2.79
N ASN A 83 21.73 10.24 2.96
CA ASN A 83 21.51 9.10 2.08
C ASN A 83 20.99 9.59 0.72
N ARG A 84 21.44 8.93 -0.34
CA ARG A 84 21.00 9.17 -1.72
C ARG A 84 21.08 7.85 -2.48
N GLY A 85 20.16 7.67 -3.43
CA GLY A 85 20.17 6.50 -4.28
C GLY A 85 19.09 6.58 -5.36
N ASP A 86 19.13 5.60 -6.24
CA ASP A 86 18.15 5.40 -7.29
C ASP A 86 17.49 4.04 -7.08
N LEU A 87 16.17 4.00 -7.20
CA LEU A 87 15.38 2.79 -7.22
C LEU A 87 14.98 2.51 -8.66
N ASP A 88 15.50 1.45 -9.22
CA ASP A 88 15.19 1.01 -10.57
C ASP A 88 14.04 0.00 -10.61
N ALA A 89 13.64 -0.39 -11.82
CA ALA A 89 12.54 -1.31 -12.02
C ALA A 89 12.75 -2.65 -11.29
N GLY A 90 11.84 -2.98 -10.41
CA GLY A 90 11.84 -4.18 -9.56
C GLY A 90 12.43 -3.95 -8.17
N ASP A 91 13.05 -2.80 -7.90
CA ASP A 91 13.63 -2.47 -6.60
C ASP A 91 12.56 -2.02 -5.60
N VAL A 92 12.89 -2.16 -4.32
CA VAL A 92 12.05 -1.72 -3.21
C VAL A 92 12.89 -0.91 -2.23
N GLN A 93 12.36 0.23 -1.77
CA GLN A 93 12.89 0.93 -0.62
C GLN A 93 11.93 0.82 0.55
N TRP A 94 12.44 0.38 1.69
CA TRP A 94 11.73 0.40 2.96
C TRP A 94 12.38 1.39 3.91
N MET A 95 11.72 2.53 4.11
CA MET A 95 12.20 3.59 4.99
C MET A 95 11.41 3.57 6.29
N THR A 96 12.09 3.41 7.42
CA THR A 96 11.54 3.69 8.74
C THR A 96 11.76 5.16 9.06
N ALA A 97 10.70 5.97 9.09
CA ALA A 97 10.82 7.40 9.40
C ALA A 97 11.03 7.65 10.90
N GLY A 98 10.46 6.81 11.75
CA GLY A 98 10.66 6.84 13.19
C GLY A 98 10.45 8.23 13.80
N ARG A 99 11.46 8.74 14.52
CA ARG A 99 11.43 10.05 15.21
C ARG A 99 11.41 11.27 14.28
N GLY A 100 11.60 11.07 12.98
CA GLY A 100 11.51 12.11 11.98
C GLY A 100 12.63 12.06 10.96
N ILE A 101 12.27 12.26 9.71
CA ILE A 101 13.16 12.41 8.56
C ILE A 101 12.57 13.43 7.59
N LEU A 102 13.43 14.12 6.85
CA LEU A 102 13.07 14.86 5.65
C LEU A 102 13.63 14.09 4.46
N HIS A 103 12.84 13.88 3.43
CA HIS A 103 13.32 13.29 2.19
C HIS A 103 12.63 13.86 0.96
N GLN A 104 13.16 13.52 -0.19
CA GLN A 104 12.57 13.79 -1.49
C GLN A 104 12.60 12.56 -2.36
N GLU A 105 11.62 12.44 -3.25
CA GLU A 105 11.51 11.37 -4.24
C GLU A 105 11.23 11.99 -5.61
N MET A 106 12.18 11.80 -6.54
CA MET A 106 12.12 12.41 -7.88
C MET A 106 12.00 11.32 -8.94
N PRO A 107 10.79 11.13 -9.50
CA PRO A 107 10.54 10.10 -10.50
C PRO A 107 11.12 10.47 -11.87
N LYS A 108 11.56 9.45 -12.61
CA LYS A 108 12.02 9.54 -13.98
C LYS A 108 11.47 8.34 -14.77
N GLY A 109 10.76 8.61 -15.84
CA GLY A 109 10.21 7.56 -16.70
C GLY A 109 11.29 6.76 -17.43
N ASP A 110 10.93 5.54 -17.81
CA ASP A 110 11.73 4.72 -18.72
C ASP A 110 11.76 5.27 -20.14
N ALA A 111 12.39 4.57 -21.07
CA ALA A 111 12.48 4.99 -22.49
C ALA A 111 11.11 5.15 -23.19
N ARG A 112 10.03 4.66 -22.58
CA ARG A 112 8.65 4.81 -23.07
C ARG A 112 7.86 5.86 -22.28
N GLY A 113 8.49 6.58 -21.37
CA GLY A 113 7.84 7.54 -20.48
C GLY A 113 7.06 6.92 -19.32
N ARG A 114 7.22 5.61 -19.06
CA ARG A 114 6.48 4.94 -17.98
C ARG A 114 7.19 5.15 -16.64
N MET A 115 6.44 5.61 -15.65
CA MET A 115 6.82 5.63 -14.25
C MET A 115 5.78 4.82 -13.48
N HIS A 116 6.10 3.57 -13.16
CA HIS A 116 5.15 2.65 -12.54
C HIS A 116 5.66 2.16 -11.19
N GLY A 117 4.81 2.22 -10.19
CA GLY A 117 5.12 1.69 -8.87
C GLY A 117 4.02 1.98 -7.84
N PHE A 118 4.34 1.64 -6.61
CA PHE A 118 3.43 1.75 -5.48
C PHE A 118 4.13 2.37 -4.27
N GLN A 119 3.39 3.18 -3.54
CA GLN A 119 3.76 3.70 -2.24
C GLN A 119 2.81 3.12 -1.19
N LEU A 120 3.34 2.34 -0.25
CA LEU A 120 2.60 1.82 0.90
C LEU A 120 3.13 2.48 2.18
N TRP A 121 2.24 2.90 3.07
CA TRP A 121 2.62 3.34 4.40
C TRP A 121 2.19 2.31 5.44
N ALA A 122 3.12 1.93 6.31
CA ALA A 122 2.86 1.09 7.47
C ALA A 122 3.04 1.91 8.75
N ASN A 123 2.14 1.70 9.71
CA ASN A 123 2.19 2.39 11.00
C ASN A 123 3.25 1.75 11.91
N LEU A 124 3.92 2.59 12.69
CA LEU A 124 4.75 2.13 13.79
C LEU A 124 3.92 2.05 15.08
N PRO A 125 4.10 1.01 15.91
CA PRO A 125 3.50 0.99 17.24
C PRO A 125 4.05 2.13 18.10
N ALA A 126 3.30 2.54 19.11
CA ALA A 126 3.65 3.64 20.01
C ALA A 126 5.09 3.55 20.54
N SER A 127 5.52 2.32 20.89
CA SER A 127 6.86 2.04 21.41
C SER A 127 8.00 2.31 20.41
N LEU A 128 7.70 2.33 19.11
CA LEU A 128 8.69 2.52 18.03
C LEU A 128 8.51 3.83 17.26
N LYS A 129 7.50 4.64 17.57
CA LYS A 129 7.26 5.93 16.88
C LYS A 129 8.46 6.86 16.89
N MET A 130 9.24 6.82 17.94
CA MET A 130 10.41 7.68 18.12
C MET A 130 11.75 6.93 17.93
N THR A 131 11.75 5.78 17.26
CA THR A 131 12.98 5.05 16.89
C THR A 131 13.83 5.87 15.92
N ALA A 132 15.10 5.51 15.78
CA ALA A 132 15.98 6.14 14.80
C ALA A 132 15.50 5.85 13.36
N PRO A 133 15.56 6.83 12.45
CA PRO A 133 15.29 6.59 11.04
C PRO A 133 16.25 5.56 10.44
N ARG A 134 15.77 4.80 9.49
CA ARG A 134 16.54 3.74 8.84
C ARG A 134 16.06 3.49 7.41
N TYR A 135 16.96 3.09 6.51
CA TYR A 135 16.65 2.63 5.15
C TYR A 135 17.07 1.20 4.92
N GLN A 136 16.30 0.52 4.08
CA GLN A 136 16.66 -0.75 3.46
C GLN A 136 16.36 -0.61 1.97
N ASP A 137 17.42 -0.47 1.16
CA ASP A 137 17.33 -0.48 -0.29
C ASP A 137 17.50 -1.92 -0.76
N ILE A 138 16.46 -2.48 -1.32
CA ILE A 138 16.38 -3.87 -1.74
C ILE A 138 16.39 -3.93 -3.26
N LEU A 139 17.46 -4.48 -3.81
CA LEU A 139 17.56 -4.63 -5.26
C LEU A 139 16.68 -5.76 -5.76
N SER A 140 16.13 -5.60 -6.94
CA SER A 140 15.24 -6.57 -7.59
C SER A 140 15.79 -8.01 -7.60
N ARG A 141 17.11 -8.13 -7.80
CA ARG A 141 17.80 -9.43 -7.82
C ARG A 141 17.86 -10.14 -6.45
N ASP A 142 17.69 -9.39 -5.36
CA ASP A 142 17.76 -9.91 -3.99
C ASP A 142 16.37 -10.33 -3.47
N ILE A 143 15.30 -10.01 -4.21
CA ILE A 143 13.93 -10.40 -3.90
C ILE A 143 13.68 -11.82 -4.44
N PRO A 144 13.47 -12.82 -3.58
CA PRO A 144 13.24 -14.19 -4.05
C PRO A 144 11.89 -14.28 -4.79
N GLU A 145 11.90 -14.96 -5.92
CA GLU A 145 10.72 -15.35 -6.67
C GLU A 145 10.53 -16.86 -6.58
N ILE A 146 9.29 -17.27 -6.34
CA ILE A 146 8.88 -18.67 -6.30
C ILE A 146 7.87 -18.85 -7.43
N VAL A 147 8.12 -19.85 -8.26
CA VAL A 147 7.14 -20.29 -9.28
C VAL A 147 6.73 -21.71 -8.93
N ASP A 148 5.44 -21.93 -8.78
CA ASP A 148 4.93 -23.26 -8.46
C ASP A 148 4.51 -24.04 -9.72
N ASP A 149 4.05 -25.30 -9.53
CA ASP A 149 3.78 -26.23 -10.64
C ASP A 149 2.69 -25.78 -11.60
N ASP A 150 1.81 -24.86 -11.20
CA ASP A 150 0.76 -24.30 -12.05
C ASP A 150 1.18 -23.00 -12.75
N GLY A 151 2.42 -22.57 -12.53
CA GLY A 151 3.00 -21.35 -13.09
C GLY A 151 2.65 -20.08 -12.30
N THR A 152 2.04 -20.20 -11.13
CA THR A 152 1.84 -19.05 -10.24
C THR A 152 3.20 -18.58 -9.71
N ALA A 153 3.54 -17.32 -9.96
CA ALA A 153 4.77 -16.69 -9.50
C ALA A 153 4.49 -15.75 -8.34
N VAL A 154 5.36 -15.80 -7.32
CA VAL A 154 5.29 -14.93 -6.15
C VAL A 154 6.66 -14.36 -5.84
N ARG A 155 6.82 -13.04 -5.92
CA ARG A 155 7.98 -12.32 -5.40
C ARG A 155 7.73 -11.99 -3.94
N VAL A 156 8.63 -12.44 -3.07
CA VAL A 156 8.51 -12.25 -1.62
C VAL A 156 9.36 -11.05 -1.21
N ILE A 157 8.73 -9.87 -1.13
CA ILE A 157 9.40 -8.62 -0.76
C ILE A 157 9.67 -8.57 0.74
N CYS A 158 8.66 -8.90 1.55
CA CYS A 158 8.76 -8.92 3.00
C CYS A 158 7.97 -10.10 3.59
N GLY A 159 8.48 -10.65 4.70
CA GLY A 159 7.90 -11.81 5.39
C GLY A 159 8.27 -13.14 4.74
N THR A 160 7.62 -14.22 5.19
CA THR A 160 7.88 -15.58 4.69
C THR A 160 6.66 -16.12 3.94
N PHE A 161 6.88 -16.67 2.75
CA PHE A 161 5.84 -17.29 1.93
C PHE A 161 6.39 -18.52 1.21
N TRP A 162 5.64 -19.64 1.20
CA TRP A 162 6.03 -20.94 0.62
C TRP A 162 7.50 -21.32 0.91
N GLY A 163 7.94 -21.10 2.15
CA GLY A 163 9.28 -21.46 2.61
C GLY A 163 10.42 -20.53 2.16
N LYS A 164 10.13 -19.42 1.49
CA LYS A 164 11.10 -18.37 1.17
C LYS A 164 10.81 -17.13 2.02
N THR A 165 11.87 -16.49 2.45
CA THR A 165 11.80 -15.24 3.23
C THR A 165 12.33 -14.10 2.40
N GLY A 166 11.56 -13.00 2.38
CA GLY A 166 11.96 -11.76 1.73
C GLY A 166 13.12 -11.07 2.46
N PRO A 167 13.86 -10.20 1.77
CA PRO A 167 15.07 -9.57 2.30
C PRO A 167 14.83 -8.47 3.34
N VAL A 168 13.59 -7.96 3.46
CA VAL A 168 13.27 -6.89 4.41
C VAL A 168 13.22 -7.45 5.83
N GLU A 169 14.00 -6.86 6.75
CA GLU A 169 14.15 -7.34 8.12
C GLU A 169 13.90 -6.24 9.18
N GLY A 170 13.53 -6.66 10.39
CA GLY A 170 13.43 -5.80 11.57
C GLY A 170 12.41 -4.67 11.42
N VAL A 171 11.30 -4.92 10.74
CA VAL A 171 10.18 -4.01 10.55
C VAL A 171 9.06 -4.32 11.52
N ALA A 172 8.27 -3.29 11.88
CA ALA A 172 7.17 -3.43 12.81
C ALA A 172 5.98 -4.20 12.21
N ALA A 173 5.06 -4.67 13.07
CA ALA A 173 3.79 -5.29 12.69
C ALA A 173 3.89 -6.57 11.86
N ASP A 174 5.08 -7.16 11.72
CA ASP A 174 5.31 -8.41 11.01
C ASP A 174 4.62 -8.46 9.64
N PRO A 175 4.89 -7.50 8.75
CA PRO A 175 4.20 -7.40 7.47
C PRO A 175 4.60 -8.53 6.53
N ARG A 176 3.67 -8.92 5.67
CA ARG A 176 3.95 -9.73 4.49
C ARG A 176 3.57 -8.91 3.26
N TYR A 177 4.53 -8.69 2.37
CA TYR A 177 4.35 -7.93 1.15
C TYR A 177 4.79 -8.77 -0.04
N LEU A 178 3.82 -9.20 -0.84
CA LEU A 178 3.99 -10.13 -1.96
C LEU A 178 3.50 -9.51 -3.25
N ASP A 179 4.23 -9.74 -4.34
CA ASP A 179 3.77 -9.50 -5.71
C ASP A 179 3.42 -10.86 -6.33
N VAL A 180 2.15 -11.09 -6.56
CA VAL A 180 1.59 -12.38 -6.97
C VAL A 180 1.08 -12.31 -8.39
N SER A 181 1.52 -13.25 -9.25
CA SER A 181 1.05 -13.41 -10.61
C SER A 181 0.44 -14.80 -10.80
N VAL A 182 -0.85 -14.88 -11.11
CA VAL A 182 -1.56 -16.13 -11.36
C VAL A 182 -1.87 -16.22 -12.85
N PRO A 183 -1.43 -17.30 -13.55
CA PRO A 183 -1.62 -17.45 -14.99
C PRO A 183 -3.10 -17.47 -15.41
N PRO A 184 -3.38 -17.26 -16.71
CA PRO A 184 -4.73 -17.28 -17.27
C PRO A 184 -5.55 -18.50 -16.84
N ARG A 185 -6.77 -18.25 -16.40
CA ARG A 185 -7.78 -19.28 -16.04
C ARG A 185 -7.35 -20.21 -14.89
N ARG A 186 -6.22 -19.94 -14.21
CA ARG A 186 -5.79 -20.74 -13.07
C ARG A 186 -6.49 -20.31 -11.81
N ARG A 187 -6.68 -21.28 -10.94
CA ARG A 187 -7.21 -21.06 -9.57
C ARG A 187 -6.10 -21.34 -8.58
N LYS A 188 -5.92 -20.39 -7.64
CA LYS A 188 -4.85 -20.48 -6.64
C LYS A 188 -5.36 -20.27 -5.23
N ARG A 189 -4.80 -21.05 -4.30
CA ARG A 189 -4.95 -20.87 -2.87
C ARG A 189 -3.68 -20.25 -2.30
N LEU A 190 -3.84 -19.18 -1.53
CA LEU A 190 -2.75 -18.43 -0.95
C LEU A 190 -2.95 -18.37 0.57
N PRO A 191 -2.04 -18.93 1.37
CA PRO A 191 -2.16 -18.94 2.83
C PRO A 191 -1.97 -17.53 3.39
N VAL A 192 -2.87 -17.14 4.30
CA VAL A 192 -2.79 -15.91 5.07
C VAL A 192 -3.19 -16.21 6.50
N GLU A 193 -2.31 -15.96 7.45
CA GLU A 193 -2.56 -16.23 8.87
C GLU A 193 -3.79 -15.47 9.36
N ARG A 194 -4.64 -16.16 10.14
CA ARG A 194 -5.93 -15.63 10.63
C ARG A 194 -5.79 -14.34 11.44
N SER A 195 -4.69 -14.19 12.18
CA SER A 195 -4.40 -13.02 13.02
C SER A 195 -4.00 -11.76 12.24
N ARG A 196 -3.93 -11.83 10.91
CA ARG A 196 -3.50 -10.71 10.07
C ARG A 196 -4.68 -10.07 9.37
N HIS A 197 -4.71 -8.75 9.30
CA HIS A 197 -5.48 -8.05 8.27
C HIS A 197 -4.83 -8.30 6.91
N ALA A 198 -5.65 -8.40 5.87
CA ALA A 198 -5.14 -8.70 4.53
C ALA A 198 -5.96 -7.98 3.45
N PHE A 199 -5.25 -7.54 2.42
CA PHE A 199 -5.87 -7.02 1.20
C PHE A 199 -5.07 -7.42 -0.04
N ALA A 200 -5.74 -7.42 -1.19
CA ALA A 200 -5.12 -7.55 -2.50
C ALA A 200 -5.36 -6.28 -3.31
N TYR A 201 -4.30 -5.75 -3.95
CA TYR A 201 -4.41 -4.66 -4.90
C TYR A 201 -4.08 -5.15 -6.30
N VAL A 202 -5.09 -5.25 -7.16
CA VAL A 202 -4.95 -5.76 -8.52
C VAL A 202 -4.38 -4.68 -9.42
N PHE A 203 -3.27 -4.97 -10.10
CA PHE A 203 -2.60 -4.01 -10.97
C PHE A 203 -2.36 -4.49 -12.41
N ALA A 204 -2.70 -5.75 -12.73
CA ALA A 204 -2.78 -6.24 -14.11
C ALA A 204 -3.77 -7.39 -14.22
N GLY A 205 -4.40 -7.52 -15.39
CA GLY A 205 -5.39 -8.54 -15.64
C GLY A 205 -6.65 -8.39 -14.80
N SER A 206 -7.31 -9.51 -14.54
CA SER A 206 -8.52 -9.60 -13.74
C SER A 206 -8.70 -10.96 -13.10
N GLY A 207 -9.55 -11.05 -12.07
CA GLY A 207 -9.92 -12.32 -11.46
C GLY A 207 -10.92 -12.14 -10.33
N ALA A 208 -11.45 -13.25 -9.84
CA ALA A 208 -12.42 -13.28 -8.77
C ALA A 208 -11.84 -13.95 -7.53
N PHE A 209 -12.00 -13.31 -6.38
CA PHE A 209 -11.71 -13.91 -5.07
C PHE A 209 -12.95 -14.60 -4.57
N ARG A 210 -12.92 -15.95 -4.50
CA ARG A 210 -14.11 -16.80 -4.37
C ARG A 210 -13.99 -17.83 -3.24
N ASP A 211 -15.07 -18.60 -3.08
CA ASP A 211 -15.16 -19.81 -2.27
C ASP A 211 -14.98 -19.57 -0.77
N ALA A 212 -15.36 -18.39 -0.29
CA ALA A 212 -15.36 -18.11 1.14
C ALA A 212 -16.07 -19.19 1.94
N SER A 213 -15.44 -19.66 3.02
CA SER A 213 -16.05 -20.69 3.91
C SER A 213 -17.30 -20.18 4.61
N SER A 214 -17.39 -18.86 4.81
CA SER A 214 -18.55 -18.17 5.35
C SER A 214 -18.80 -16.92 4.50
N PRO A 215 -19.53 -17.04 3.37
CA PRO A 215 -19.85 -15.91 2.51
C PRO A 215 -20.59 -14.80 3.27
N ARG A 216 -20.34 -13.56 2.92
CA ARG A 216 -20.98 -12.37 3.49
C ARG A 216 -21.28 -11.34 2.40
N ASP A 217 -22.08 -10.37 2.74
CA ASP A 217 -22.30 -9.20 1.88
C ASP A 217 -20.99 -8.43 1.76
N VAL A 218 -20.70 -7.94 0.54
CA VAL A 218 -19.50 -7.19 0.25
C VAL A 218 -19.85 -5.73 0.05
N GLU A 219 -19.15 -4.86 0.77
CA GLU A 219 -19.21 -3.43 0.52
C GLU A 219 -18.53 -3.14 -0.82
N THR A 220 -19.29 -2.58 -1.77
CA THR A 220 -18.75 -2.17 -3.07
C THR A 220 -18.81 -0.65 -3.16
N GLU A 221 -17.65 -0.03 -3.35
CA GLU A 221 -17.54 1.38 -3.64
C GLU A 221 -17.14 1.53 -5.11
N LEU A 222 -18.07 2.01 -5.92
CA LEU A 222 -17.80 2.37 -7.31
C LEU A 222 -17.57 3.89 -7.37
N VAL A 223 -16.40 4.28 -7.84
CA VAL A 223 -16.11 5.68 -8.12
C VAL A 223 -16.75 6.04 -9.46
N GLY A 224 -17.66 7.02 -9.47
CA GLY A 224 -18.11 7.68 -10.70
C GLY A 224 -16.88 8.28 -11.41
N SER A 225 -16.95 8.34 -12.73
CA SER A 225 -15.84 8.73 -13.62
C SER A 225 -15.35 10.17 -13.50
N ASP A 226 -15.90 10.97 -12.59
CA ASP A 226 -15.73 12.42 -12.60
C ASP A 226 -15.16 12.92 -11.26
N GLY A 227 -13.87 13.25 -11.25
CA GLY A 227 -13.30 14.14 -10.26
C GLY A 227 -11.95 13.72 -9.68
N ILE A 228 -10.92 14.50 -10.02
CA ILE A 228 -9.70 14.62 -9.23
C ILE A 228 -10.11 15.28 -7.92
N VAL A 229 -9.94 14.57 -6.80
CA VAL A 229 -10.14 15.16 -5.47
C VAL A 229 -8.84 15.90 -5.11
N PRO A 230 -8.87 17.23 -4.91
CA PRO A 230 -7.71 17.98 -4.42
C PRO A 230 -7.32 17.45 -3.03
N PRO A 231 -6.04 17.57 -2.62
CA PRO A 231 -5.61 17.20 -1.28
C PRO A 231 -6.33 18.12 -0.28
N GLU A 232 -7.38 17.64 0.34
CA GLU A 232 -8.04 18.37 1.43
C GLU A 232 -7.17 18.34 2.65
N LEU A 233 -6.74 19.52 3.10
CA LEU A 233 -6.23 19.75 4.45
C LEU A 233 -7.39 19.53 5.43
N PRO A 234 -7.46 18.44 6.18
CA PRO A 234 -8.61 18.18 7.05
C PRO A 234 -8.47 18.99 8.34
N LEU A 235 -9.06 20.14 8.38
CA LEU A 235 -9.36 20.88 9.62
C LEU A 235 -10.88 21.03 9.83
N THR A 236 -11.69 20.10 9.42
CA THR A 236 -13.10 20.09 9.84
C THR A 236 -13.64 18.68 9.96
N THR A 237 -14.21 18.44 11.11
CA THR A 237 -15.10 17.32 11.37
C THR A 237 -16.36 17.46 10.51
N GLY A 238 -16.61 16.45 9.66
CA GLY A 238 -17.91 16.18 9.07
C GLY A 238 -18.12 16.84 7.72
N ASP A 239 -17.82 16.05 6.66
CA ASP A 239 -18.75 15.92 5.56
C ASP A 239 -18.48 14.57 4.85
N THR A 240 -19.49 13.73 4.88
CA THR A 240 -19.52 12.43 4.26
C THR A 240 -19.74 12.61 2.76
N ALA A 241 -18.70 12.33 1.96
CA ALA A 241 -18.92 12.06 0.54
C ALA A 241 -19.94 10.91 0.43
N ALA A 242 -20.94 11.06 -0.43
CA ALA A 242 -22.04 10.12 -0.58
C ALA A 242 -21.50 8.73 -0.98
N VAL A 243 -21.39 7.86 -0.02
CA VAL A 243 -21.11 6.44 -0.23
C VAL A 243 -22.42 5.80 -0.66
N THR A 244 -22.57 5.49 -1.92
CA THR A 244 -23.69 4.67 -2.39
C THR A 244 -23.40 3.23 -1.99
N ARG A 245 -23.93 2.82 -0.84
CA ARG A 245 -23.93 1.42 -0.43
C ARG A 245 -24.96 0.67 -1.28
N LEU A 246 -24.50 -0.08 -2.23
CA LEU A 246 -25.31 -1.09 -2.89
C LEU A 246 -25.13 -2.42 -2.15
N ALA A 247 -25.96 -2.64 -1.13
CA ALA A 247 -26.14 -3.98 -0.58
C ALA A 247 -27.01 -4.77 -1.54
N SER A 248 -26.49 -5.81 -2.16
CA SER A 248 -27.28 -6.78 -2.89
C SER A 248 -27.52 -7.99 -1.98
N PRO A 249 -28.80 -8.28 -1.60
CA PRO A 249 -29.10 -9.51 -0.87
C PRO A 249 -29.14 -10.68 -1.84
N GLY A 250 -28.34 -11.69 -1.56
CA GLY A 250 -28.27 -12.94 -2.30
C GLY A 250 -26.89 -13.23 -2.82
N ALA A 251 -26.49 -14.50 -2.90
CA ALA A 251 -25.18 -14.98 -3.33
C ALA A 251 -24.76 -14.34 -4.69
N ALA A 252 -24.36 -13.08 -4.65
CA ALA A 252 -23.89 -12.35 -5.79
C ALA A 252 -22.52 -12.92 -6.19
N THR A 253 -22.44 -13.46 -7.37
CA THR A 253 -21.18 -13.59 -8.08
C THR A 253 -20.59 -12.21 -8.19
N PHE A 254 -19.61 -11.89 -7.29
CA PHE A 254 -18.89 -10.63 -7.36
C PHE A 254 -18.32 -10.47 -8.76
N GLY A 255 -18.47 -9.28 -9.33
CA GLY A 255 -17.75 -8.91 -10.51
C GLY A 255 -16.24 -9.12 -10.31
N ASP A 256 -15.52 -9.47 -11.37
CA ASP A 256 -14.08 -9.68 -11.29
C ASP A 256 -13.38 -8.42 -10.80
N ALA A 257 -12.46 -8.59 -9.84
CA ALA A 257 -11.51 -7.54 -9.49
C ALA A 257 -10.59 -7.30 -10.70
N ARG A 258 -10.45 -6.04 -11.11
CA ARG A 258 -9.71 -5.62 -12.29
C ARG A 258 -8.54 -4.76 -11.90
N ASN A 259 -7.73 -4.37 -12.90
CA ASN A 259 -6.69 -3.37 -12.70
C ASN A 259 -7.22 -2.17 -11.89
N ARG A 260 -6.48 -1.78 -10.84
CA ARG A 260 -6.81 -0.72 -9.86
C ARG A 260 -7.94 -1.07 -8.88
N SER A 261 -8.29 -2.34 -8.74
CA SER A 261 -9.21 -2.81 -7.69
C SER A 261 -8.45 -3.12 -6.41
N LEU A 262 -8.99 -2.65 -5.29
CA LEU A 262 -8.60 -3.06 -3.94
C LEU A 262 -9.64 -4.04 -3.40
N VAL A 263 -9.18 -5.20 -2.96
CA VAL A 263 -10.00 -6.26 -2.35
C VAL A 263 -9.55 -6.43 -0.90
N VAL A 264 -10.43 -6.12 0.05
CA VAL A 264 -10.18 -6.29 1.49
C VAL A 264 -10.82 -7.59 1.96
N PHE A 265 -10.07 -8.38 2.71
CA PHE A 265 -10.52 -9.66 3.21
C PHE A 265 -10.87 -9.60 4.71
N ASP A 266 -11.84 -10.39 5.11
CA ASP A 266 -12.13 -10.68 6.51
C ASP A 266 -11.28 -11.85 7.03
N GLY A 267 -11.52 -12.31 8.25
CA GLY A 267 -10.76 -13.39 8.91
C GLY A 267 -10.88 -14.75 8.22
N GLY A 268 -9.78 -15.49 8.19
CA GLY A 268 -9.67 -16.83 7.62
C GLY A 268 -8.20 -17.23 7.46
N ASP A 269 -7.96 -18.44 6.96
CA ASP A 269 -6.62 -19.04 6.91
C ASP A 269 -5.99 -18.94 5.51
N GLU A 270 -6.81 -18.74 4.47
CA GLU A 270 -6.36 -18.68 3.08
C GLU A 270 -7.29 -17.81 2.22
N ILE A 271 -6.75 -17.32 1.11
CA ILE A 271 -7.46 -16.63 0.04
C ILE A 271 -7.52 -17.57 -1.17
N VAL A 272 -8.64 -17.58 -1.89
CA VAL A 272 -8.78 -18.27 -3.16
C VAL A 272 -9.02 -17.25 -4.26
N VAL A 273 -8.19 -17.28 -5.29
CA VAL A 273 -8.32 -16.44 -6.48
C VAL A 273 -8.50 -17.31 -7.72
N GLN A 274 -9.47 -16.97 -8.55
CA GLN A 274 -9.66 -17.49 -9.89
C GLN A 274 -9.23 -16.41 -10.88
N ALA A 275 -8.12 -16.62 -11.58
CA ALA A 275 -7.64 -15.70 -12.60
C ALA A 275 -8.57 -15.68 -13.82
N GLY A 276 -8.71 -14.51 -14.43
CA GLY A 276 -9.45 -14.28 -15.65
C GLY A 276 -8.69 -14.78 -16.90
N GLU A 277 -9.18 -14.39 -18.08
CA GLU A 277 -8.69 -14.85 -19.38
C GLU A 277 -7.22 -14.44 -19.65
N GLU A 278 -6.76 -13.31 -19.11
CA GLU A 278 -5.40 -12.79 -19.27
C GLU A 278 -4.51 -13.05 -18.05
N GLY A 279 -5.02 -13.79 -17.05
CA GLY A 279 -4.37 -13.93 -15.76
C GLY A 279 -4.71 -12.76 -14.84
N ILE A 280 -4.08 -12.75 -13.66
CA ILE A 280 -4.19 -11.68 -12.69
C ILE A 280 -2.85 -11.46 -12.00
N ARG A 281 -2.47 -10.18 -11.81
CA ARG A 281 -1.33 -9.81 -10.98
C ARG A 281 -1.74 -8.78 -9.93
N PHE A 282 -1.34 -9.01 -8.69
CA PHE A 282 -1.75 -8.18 -7.56
C PHE A 282 -0.71 -8.18 -6.45
N LEU A 283 -0.67 -7.08 -5.71
CA LEU A 283 -0.01 -7.05 -4.42
C LEU A 283 -0.90 -7.79 -3.41
N LEU A 284 -0.35 -8.78 -2.71
CA LEU A 284 -0.99 -9.37 -1.53
C LEU A 284 -0.24 -8.89 -0.30
N VAL A 285 -0.93 -8.06 0.48
CA VAL A 285 -0.36 -7.43 1.67
C VAL A 285 -1.13 -7.88 2.89
N SER A 286 -0.40 -8.24 3.95
CA SER A 286 -1.01 -8.58 5.23
C SER A 286 -0.08 -8.20 6.39
N GLY A 287 -0.66 -7.84 7.55
CA GLY A 287 0.09 -7.48 8.75
C GLY A 287 -0.72 -7.73 10.01
N ARG A 288 -0.03 -7.82 11.14
CA ARG A 288 -0.70 -7.90 12.45
C ARG A 288 -1.23 -6.51 12.81
N PRO A 289 -2.52 -6.35 13.08
CA PRO A 289 -3.06 -5.07 13.51
C PRO A 289 -2.38 -4.63 14.81
N LEU A 290 -2.12 -3.34 14.93
CA LEU A 290 -1.54 -2.74 16.12
C LEU A 290 -2.61 -2.47 17.18
N GLU A 291 -3.85 -2.21 16.74
CA GLU A 291 -5.00 -1.87 17.60
C GLU A 291 -4.71 -0.66 18.51
N GLU A 292 -3.88 0.26 18.04
CA GLU A 292 -3.50 1.47 18.76
C GLU A 292 -4.19 2.71 18.18
N PRO A 293 -4.42 3.77 18.98
CA PRO A 293 -4.95 5.02 18.46
C PRO A 293 -4.06 5.64 17.39
N VAL A 294 -4.66 6.29 16.39
CA VAL A 294 -3.96 6.97 15.31
C VAL A 294 -4.35 8.45 15.31
N ALA A 295 -3.36 9.31 15.52
CA ALA A 295 -3.44 10.76 15.35
C ALA A 295 -2.64 11.15 14.11
N TRP A 296 -3.34 11.52 13.03
CA TRP A 296 -2.75 11.66 11.70
C TRP A 296 -2.95 13.07 11.12
N TYR A 297 -1.87 13.68 10.63
CA TYR A 297 -1.89 14.93 9.88
C TYR A 297 -0.80 14.96 8.80
N GLY A 298 -1.21 14.96 7.54
CA GLY A 298 -0.26 14.90 6.42
C GLY A 298 0.71 13.71 6.55
N PRO A 299 2.02 13.93 6.45
CA PRO A 299 3.01 12.87 6.52
C PRO A 299 3.45 12.49 7.95
N ILE A 300 2.76 12.99 8.98
CA ILE A 300 3.08 12.76 10.39
C ILE A 300 1.97 11.95 11.05
N VAL A 301 2.32 10.81 11.64
CA VAL A 301 1.38 9.90 12.31
C VAL A 301 1.89 9.55 13.70
N MET A 302 1.12 9.92 14.72
CA MET A 302 1.39 9.67 16.13
C MET A 302 0.23 8.90 16.77
N ASN A 303 0.26 8.63 18.06
CA ASN A 303 -0.83 7.96 18.76
C ASN A 303 -1.81 8.94 19.40
N THR A 304 -1.36 10.14 19.76
CA THR A 304 -2.18 11.17 20.43
C THR A 304 -2.13 12.51 19.70
N ARG A 305 -3.18 13.33 19.91
CA ARG A 305 -3.18 14.71 19.41
C ARG A 305 -2.04 15.55 20.00
N ALA A 306 -1.68 15.32 21.26
CA ALA A 306 -0.60 16.05 21.91
C ALA A 306 0.75 15.76 21.23
N GLU A 307 1.06 14.51 20.96
CA GLU A 307 2.27 14.11 20.23
C GLU A 307 2.29 14.68 18.80
N LEU A 308 1.14 14.67 18.13
CA LEU A 308 1.00 15.24 16.79
C LEU A 308 1.24 16.75 16.80
N GLN A 309 0.66 17.48 17.76
CA GLN A 309 0.88 18.92 17.93
C GLN A 309 2.34 19.24 18.24
N GLN A 310 2.99 18.43 19.08
CA GLN A 310 4.41 18.54 19.36
C GLN A 310 5.24 18.36 18.10
N ALA A 311 4.97 17.33 17.29
CA ALA A 311 5.69 17.07 16.05
C ALA A 311 5.56 18.24 15.07
N ILE A 312 4.36 18.82 14.93
CA ILE A 312 4.10 20.00 14.10
C ILE A 312 4.85 21.23 14.64
N ALA A 313 4.89 21.44 15.95
CA ALA A 313 5.64 22.53 16.55
C ALA A 313 7.15 22.36 16.32
N GLU A 314 7.69 21.17 16.49
CA GLU A 314 9.09 20.86 16.20
C GLU A 314 9.44 21.10 14.72
N LEU A 315 8.56 20.77 13.78
CA LEU A 315 8.75 21.05 12.37
C LEU A 315 8.83 22.55 12.08
N ARG A 316 7.92 23.33 12.66
CA ARG A 316 7.90 24.80 12.53
C ARG A 316 9.11 25.48 13.14
N ASN A 317 9.64 24.96 14.22
CA ASN A 317 10.76 25.51 14.96
C ASN A 317 12.13 25.00 14.46
N GLY A 318 12.16 24.14 13.44
CA GLY A 318 13.41 23.58 12.91
C GLY A 318 14.08 22.54 13.82
N THR A 319 13.35 21.99 14.80
CA THR A 319 13.85 20.97 15.75
C THR A 319 13.31 19.57 15.47
N PHE A 320 12.67 19.39 14.34
CA PHE A 320 12.03 18.12 13.94
C PHE A 320 13.06 17.02 13.68
N ILE A 321 14.17 17.34 13.02
CA ILE A 321 15.27 16.41 12.81
C ILE A 321 16.20 16.46 14.01
N ARG A 322 16.37 15.32 14.64
CA ARG A 322 17.29 15.17 15.79
C ARG A 322 18.49 14.38 15.32
N GLY A 323 19.65 14.99 15.43
CA GLY A 323 20.94 14.35 15.16
C GLY A 323 21.21 13.10 16.01
#